data_ae58e0b881f46cb3ba3a52c63af0cd0d
#
_entry.id   ae58e0b881f46cb3ba3a52c63af0cd0d
#
_cell.length_a   1.000
_cell.length_b   1.000
_cell.length_c   1.000
_cell.angle_alpha   90.00
_cell.angle_beta   90.00
_cell.angle_gamma   90.00
#
_symmetry.space_group_name_H-M   'P 1'
#
loop_
_entity.id
_entity.type
_entity.pdbx_description
1 polymer ?
#
loop_
_entity_poly.entity_id
_entity_poly.type
_entity_poly.pdbx_seq_one_letter_code
_entity_poly.pdbx_strand_id
1 'polypeptide(L)'
;MVILILAYLATGFATASEQPQELSGSFQVPRSDLDKAEALANQLAALSPSVDRNEAKLLADCAYAIVSQLRRKYSMFGTPIFNNFLIYHGLKKRGYCYQWSEDLLIALDALKLASLELRWGESNPGNWRENNCIVVTAKGRPFRSGIMLDCWRHLGHLYFRPVVADTDPYVENRKYAHFVLARSAARNSSGANHRVAFQRSTKTSGKTGE
;
A
#
# COMPACT_ATOMS: atom_id res chain seq x y z
N MET A 1 -46.72 -24.37 54.85
CA MET A 1 -47.15 -23.72 53.59
C MET A 1 -45.93 -22.92 53.06
N VAL A 2 -45.19 -23.55 52.16
CA VAL A 2 -43.93 -23.01 51.62
C VAL A 2 -44.19 -22.52 50.19
N ILE A 3 -44.02 -21.26 49.96
CA ILE A 3 -44.20 -20.62 48.61
C ILE A 3 -42.83 -20.63 47.90
N LEU A 4 -42.73 -21.44 46.83
CA LEU A 4 -41.60 -21.45 45.93
C LEU A 4 -41.76 -20.32 44.92
N ILE A 5 -40.83 -19.37 44.92
CA ILE A 5 -40.71 -18.32 43.88
C ILE A 5 -39.73 -18.84 42.83
N LEU A 6 -40.24 -19.17 41.63
CA LEU A 6 -39.43 -19.47 40.43
C LEU A 6 -38.99 -18.14 39.82
N ALA A 7 -37.68 -17.86 39.85
CA ALA A 7 -37.06 -16.78 39.09
C ALA A 7 -36.73 -17.28 37.69
N TYR A 8 -37.38 -16.70 36.65
CA TYR A 8 -37.05 -16.91 35.24
C TYR A 8 -35.82 -16.05 34.89
N LEU A 9 -34.70 -16.70 34.63
CA LEU A 9 -33.54 -16.07 34.03
C LEU A 9 -33.74 -16.02 32.52
N ALA A 10 -34.10 -14.85 32.01
CA ALA A 10 -34.08 -14.57 30.57
C ALA A 10 -32.64 -14.30 30.13
N THR A 11 -32.01 -15.28 29.49
CA THR A 11 -30.73 -15.12 28.81
C THR A 11 -30.95 -14.36 27.48
N GLY A 12 -30.73 -13.06 27.52
CA GLY A 12 -30.70 -12.25 26.29
C GLY A 12 -29.47 -12.62 25.47
N PHE A 13 -29.69 -13.22 24.31
CA PHE A 13 -28.67 -13.33 23.28
C PHE A 13 -28.47 -11.94 22.69
N ALA A 14 -27.38 -11.28 23.08
CA ALA A 14 -26.89 -10.10 22.38
C ALA A 14 -26.29 -10.56 21.06
N THR A 15 -26.96 -10.31 19.95
CA THR A 15 -26.39 -10.38 18.61
C THR A 15 -25.36 -9.27 18.51
N ALA A 16 -24.08 -9.64 18.59
CA ALA A 16 -22.99 -8.73 18.24
C ALA A 16 -23.15 -8.39 16.75
N SER A 17 -23.58 -7.16 16.46
CA SER A 17 -23.46 -6.58 15.12
C SER A 17 -21.98 -6.44 14.84
N GLU A 18 -21.45 -7.24 13.90
CA GLU A 18 -20.14 -6.98 13.30
C GLU A 18 -20.19 -5.62 12.61
N GLN A 19 -19.72 -4.60 13.32
CA GLN A 19 -19.37 -3.33 12.69
C GLN A 19 -18.20 -3.60 11.74
N PRO A 20 -18.20 -3.01 10.52
CA PRO A 20 -17.04 -3.05 9.65
C PRO A 20 -15.84 -2.51 10.44
N GLN A 21 -14.79 -3.32 10.55
CA GLN A 21 -13.53 -2.88 11.14
C GLN A 21 -13.04 -1.70 10.32
N GLU A 22 -13.23 -0.50 10.84
CA GLU A 22 -12.59 0.69 10.31
C GLU A 22 -11.08 0.42 10.27
N LEU A 23 -10.49 0.43 9.08
CA LEU A 23 -9.05 0.45 8.83
C LEU A 23 -8.46 1.81 9.29
N SER A 24 -8.81 2.24 10.49
CA SER A 24 -8.21 3.38 11.20
C SER A 24 -6.93 2.95 11.91
N GLY A 25 -6.07 2.21 11.19
CA GLY A 25 -4.69 2.01 11.60
C GLY A 25 -3.93 3.30 11.34
N SER A 26 -3.63 4.07 12.38
CA SER A 26 -2.77 5.24 12.24
C SER A 26 -1.41 4.79 11.72
N PHE A 27 -1.10 5.12 10.46
CA PHE A 27 0.22 4.88 9.89
C PHE A 27 1.25 5.72 10.65
N GLN A 28 2.35 5.10 11.06
CA GLN A 28 3.43 5.83 11.73
C GLN A 28 4.30 6.57 10.71
N VAL A 29 3.91 7.79 10.41
CA VAL A 29 4.72 8.71 9.61
C VAL A 29 5.95 9.12 10.42
N PRO A 30 7.17 9.07 9.87
CA PRO A 30 8.35 9.59 10.55
C PRO A 30 8.18 11.07 10.90
N ARG A 31 8.61 11.48 12.09
CA ARG A 31 8.47 12.89 12.54
C ARG A 31 9.06 13.89 11.55
N SER A 32 10.18 13.55 10.90
CA SER A 32 10.83 14.38 9.87
C SER A 32 10.03 14.56 8.60
N ASP A 33 8.97 13.79 8.40
CA ASP A 33 8.20 13.77 7.16
C ASP A 33 6.73 14.19 7.37
N LEU A 34 6.33 14.57 8.59
CA LEU A 34 4.94 14.97 8.91
C LEU A 34 4.47 16.14 8.03
N ASP A 35 5.26 17.22 7.94
CA ASP A 35 4.90 18.39 7.13
C ASP A 35 4.78 18.05 5.64
N LYS A 36 5.62 17.12 5.15
CA LYS A 36 5.57 16.66 3.77
C LYS A 36 4.36 15.77 3.52
N ALA A 37 4.00 14.92 4.48
CA ALA A 37 2.79 14.09 4.39
C ALA A 37 1.54 14.98 4.36
N GLU A 38 1.48 16.03 5.19
CA GLU A 38 0.41 17.00 5.15
C GLU A 38 0.36 17.77 3.82
N ALA A 39 1.51 18.20 3.30
CA ALA A 39 1.59 18.86 2.00
C ALA A 39 1.10 17.95 0.87
N LEU A 40 1.44 16.65 0.88
CA LEU A 40 0.93 15.67 -0.07
C LEU A 40 -0.59 15.51 0.07
N ALA A 41 -1.11 15.36 1.29
CA ALA A 41 -2.54 15.23 1.55
C ALA A 41 -3.32 16.44 0.98
N ASN A 42 -2.81 17.65 1.20
CA ASN A 42 -3.42 18.89 0.68
C ASN A 42 -3.40 18.93 -0.85
N GLN A 43 -2.31 18.52 -1.51
CA GLN A 43 -2.24 18.45 -2.98
C GLN A 43 -3.19 17.39 -3.55
N LEU A 44 -3.30 16.23 -2.91
CA LEU A 44 -4.24 15.19 -3.33
C LEU A 44 -5.69 15.65 -3.19
N ALA A 45 -6.04 16.28 -2.06
CA ALA A 45 -7.38 16.85 -1.84
C ALA A 45 -7.73 17.94 -2.86
N ALA A 46 -6.74 18.66 -3.37
CA ALA A 46 -6.92 19.71 -4.38
C ALA A 46 -7.08 19.19 -5.82
N LEU A 47 -6.87 17.88 -6.09
CA LEU A 47 -7.01 17.29 -7.43
C LEU A 47 -8.43 17.44 -8.01
N SER A 48 -9.45 17.41 -7.15
CA SER A 48 -10.86 17.62 -7.53
C SER A 48 -11.71 17.89 -6.27
N PRO A 49 -12.78 18.68 -6.38
CA PRO A 49 -13.77 18.84 -5.30
C PRO A 49 -14.42 17.51 -4.84
N SER A 50 -14.37 16.45 -5.67
CA SER A 50 -14.88 15.12 -5.35
C SER A 50 -13.93 14.25 -4.54
N VAL A 51 -12.70 14.69 -4.28
CA VAL A 51 -11.74 13.94 -3.47
C VAL A 51 -12.08 14.11 -1.99
N ASP A 52 -12.24 12.97 -1.31
CA ASP A 52 -12.39 12.93 0.14
C ASP A 52 -11.07 13.32 0.84
N ARG A 53 -11.10 14.29 1.72
CA ARG A 53 -9.92 14.79 2.44
C ARG A 53 -9.33 13.74 3.38
N ASN A 54 -10.17 12.88 3.97
CA ASN A 54 -9.70 11.80 4.84
C ASN A 54 -8.99 10.73 4.04
N GLU A 55 -9.49 10.39 2.83
CA GLU A 55 -8.79 9.47 1.92
C GLU A 55 -7.46 10.06 1.44
N ALA A 56 -7.42 11.35 1.11
CA ALA A 56 -6.19 12.03 0.73
C ALA A 56 -5.15 11.99 1.85
N LYS A 57 -5.57 12.26 3.09
CA LYS A 57 -4.70 12.17 4.27
C LYS A 57 -4.25 10.72 4.53
N LEU A 58 -5.17 9.78 4.50
CA LEU A 58 -4.88 8.35 4.70
C LEU A 58 -3.86 7.85 3.70
N LEU A 59 -4.01 8.20 2.41
CA LEU A 59 -3.04 7.84 1.37
C LEU A 59 -1.68 8.47 1.63
N ALA A 60 -1.61 9.75 1.95
CA ALA A 60 -0.36 10.45 2.21
C ALA A 60 0.39 9.84 3.40
N ASP A 61 -0.29 9.60 4.52
CA ASP A 61 0.29 8.99 5.72
C ASP A 61 0.80 7.56 5.42
N CYS A 62 -0.02 6.76 4.71
CA CYS A 62 0.38 5.42 4.27
C CYS A 62 1.62 5.48 3.38
N ALA A 63 1.65 6.36 2.38
CA ALA A 63 2.78 6.47 1.45
C ALA A 63 4.09 6.77 2.18
N TYR A 64 4.11 7.73 3.09
CA TYR A 64 5.30 8.08 3.87
C TYR A 64 5.72 6.96 4.83
N ALA A 65 4.78 6.32 5.52
CA ALA A 65 5.06 5.20 6.42
C ALA A 65 5.66 4.00 5.65
N ILE A 66 5.06 3.64 4.52
CA ILE A 66 5.52 2.52 3.68
C ILE A 66 6.88 2.83 3.07
N VAL A 67 7.10 4.02 2.50
CA VAL A 67 8.41 4.38 1.92
C VAL A 67 9.51 4.35 2.97
N SER A 68 9.23 4.79 4.21
CA SER A 68 10.17 4.64 5.33
C SER A 68 10.50 3.16 5.62
N GLN A 69 9.53 2.25 5.54
CA GLN A 69 9.75 0.80 5.69
C GLN A 69 10.55 0.24 4.51
N LEU A 70 10.22 0.63 3.27
CA LEU A 70 10.92 0.19 2.06
C LEU A 70 12.38 0.64 2.07
N ARG A 71 12.67 1.84 2.58
CA ARG A 71 14.04 2.33 2.72
C ARG A 71 14.88 1.40 3.60
N ARG A 72 14.33 0.90 4.69
CA ARG A 72 14.98 -0.12 5.54
C ARG A 72 15.09 -1.47 4.81
N LYS A 73 13.98 -1.92 4.21
CA LYS A 73 13.90 -3.19 3.48
C LYS A 73 14.90 -3.28 2.34
N TYR A 74 15.03 -2.21 1.59
CA TYR A 74 15.93 -2.17 0.43
C TYR A 74 17.33 -1.66 0.77
N SER A 75 17.58 -1.22 2.01
CA SER A 75 18.90 -0.76 2.48
C SER A 75 19.59 0.13 1.44
N MET A 76 18.90 1.17 0.96
CA MET A 76 19.43 2.04 -0.09
C MET A 76 20.70 2.75 0.42
N PHE A 77 21.77 2.61 -0.32
CA PHE A 77 23.06 3.21 -0.04
C PHE A 77 23.62 3.93 -1.27
N GLY A 78 24.13 5.13 -1.11
CA GLY A 78 24.63 5.96 -2.20
C GLY A 78 23.52 6.37 -3.18
N THR A 79 23.86 6.49 -4.46
CA THR A 79 22.90 6.91 -5.50
C THR A 79 22.00 5.75 -5.96
N PRO A 80 20.80 6.04 -6.54
CA PRO A 80 19.98 5.03 -7.18
C PRO A 80 20.70 4.20 -8.22
N ILE A 81 21.53 4.85 -9.07
CA ILE A 81 22.33 4.17 -10.10
C ILE A 81 23.36 3.25 -9.47
N PHE A 82 24.00 3.67 -8.37
CA PHE A 82 24.94 2.81 -7.64
C PHE A 82 24.23 1.59 -7.03
N ASN A 83 23.02 1.74 -6.52
CA ASN A 83 22.22 0.58 -6.08
C ASN A 83 21.89 -0.39 -7.22
N ASN A 84 21.57 0.13 -8.42
CA ASN A 84 21.37 -0.71 -9.61
C ASN A 84 22.65 -1.48 -9.97
N PHE A 85 23.80 -0.83 -9.91
CA PHE A 85 25.10 -1.48 -10.10
C PHE A 85 25.32 -2.62 -9.10
N LEU A 86 25.04 -2.40 -7.80
CA LEU A 86 25.16 -3.45 -6.79
C LEU A 86 24.23 -4.63 -7.05
N ILE A 87 23.00 -4.36 -7.54
CA ILE A 87 22.04 -5.42 -7.86
C ILE A 87 22.50 -6.19 -9.11
N TYR A 88 22.95 -5.50 -10.14
CA TYR A 88 23.43 -6.09 -11.38
C TYR A 88 24.61 -7.05 -11.13
N HIS A 89 25.53 -6.70 -10.22
CA HIS A 89 26.66 -7.53 -9.85
C HIS A 89 26.37 -8.58 -8.75
N GLY A 90 25.10 -8.78 -8.39
CA GLY A 90 24.71 -9.79 -7.39
C GLY A 90 25.06 -9.44 -5.94
N LEU A 91 25.63 -8.26 -5.68
CA LEU A 91 25.97 -7.79 -4.33
C LEU A 91 24.73 -7.36 -3.53
N LYS A 92 23.62 -7.15 -4.21
CA LYS A 92 22.33 -6.80 -3.65
C LYS A 92 21.21 -7.52 -4.40
N LYS A 93 20.19 -8.01 -3.69
CA LYS A 93 19.15 -8.86 -4.31
C LYS A 93 18.00 -8.08 -4.95
N ARG A 94 17.66 -6.88 -4.45
CA ARG A 94 16.48 -6.11 -4.83
C ARG A 94 16.69 -4.60 -4.59
N GLY A 95 15.86 -3.77 -5.21
CA GLY A 95 15.85 -2.32 -5.01
C GLY A 95 15.87 -1.51 -6.30
N TYR A 96 15.53 -2.13 -7.45
CA TYR A 96 15.26 -1.40 -8.69
C TYR A 96 14.03 -0.51 -8.54
N CYS A 97 13.94 0.56 -9.32
CA CYS A 97 12.83 1.52 -9.27
C CYS A 97 11.45 0.85 -9.32
N TYR A 98 11.24 -0.10 -10.24
CA TYR A 98 9.97 -0.81 -10.36
C TYR A 98 9.61 -1.61 -9.10
N GLN A 99 10.58 -2.17 -8.37
CA GLN A 99 10.31 -2.94 -7.16
C GLN A 99 9.84 -2.06 -6.00
N TRP A 100 10.34 -0.84 -5.90
CA TRP A 100 9.86 0.16 -4.97
C TRP A 100 8.42 0.56 -5.28
N SER A 101 8.15 0.83 -6.56
CA SER A 101 6.81 1.22 -7.03
C SER A 101 5.79 0.08 -6.92
N GLU A 102 6.18 -1.18 -7.17
CA GLU A 102 5.34 -2.36 -6.93
C GLU A 102 4.90 -2.46 -5.47
N ASP A 103 5.88 -2.41 -4.54
CA ASP A 103 5.58 -2.51 -3.12
C ASP A 103 4.71 -1.34 -2.62
N LEU A 104 4.97 -0.12 -3.13
CA LEU A 104 4.15 1.05 -2.81
C LEU A 104 2.73 0.91 -3.37
N LEU A 105 2.58 0.51 -4.65
CA LEU A 105 1.27 0.30 -5.26
C LEU A 105 0.42 -0.70 -4.48
N ILE A 106 1.00 -1.84 -4.10
CA ILE A 106 0.31 -2.88 -3.33
C ILE A 106 -0.18 -2.35 -1.98
N ALA A 107 0.67 -1.59 -1.28
CA ALA A 107 0.30 -1.02 0.01
C ALA A 107 -0.81 0.02 -0.10
N LEU A 108 -0.74 0.90 -1.10
CA LEU A 108 -1.77 1.93 -1.33
C LEU A 108 -3.09 1.33 -1.84
N ASP A 109 -3.05 0.29 -2.68
CA ASP A 109 -4.26 -0.40 -3.16
C ASP A 109 -5.03 -1.07 -2.02
N ALA A 110 -4.34 -1.51 -0.97
CA ALA A 110 -4.97 -2.09 0.21
C ALA A 110 -5.89 -1.11 0.95
N LEU A 111 -5.73 0.20 0.78
CA LEU A 111 -6.59 1.23 1.36
C LEU A 111 -7.99 1.27 0.76
N LYS A 112 -8.19 0.71 -0.44
CA LYS A 112 -9.49 0.65 -1.14
C LYS A 112 -10.21 1.99 -1.25
N LEU A 113 -9.47 3.02 -1.66
CA LEU A 113 -9.95 4.39 -1.75
C LEU A 113 -11.09 4.52 -2.79
N ALA A 114 -12.09 5.32 -2.48
CA ALA A 114 -13.26 5.52 -3.31
C ALA A 114 -13.15 6.74 -4.23
N SER A 115 -12.49 7.81 -3.78
CA SER A 115 -12.38 9.10 -4.50
C SER A 115 -11.07 9.28 -5.26
N LEU A 116 -10.06 8.45 -4.98
CA LEU A 116 -8.74 8.46 -5.61
C LEU A 116 -8.49 7.18 -6.42
N GLU A 117 -7.64 7.27 -7.44
CA GLU A 117 -7.26 6.15 -8.31
C GLU A 117 -5.74 6.08 -8.43
N LEU A 118 -5.21 4.85 -8.29
CA LEU A 118 -3.79 4.57 -8.38
C LEU A 118 -3.44 4.10 -9.79
N ARG A 119 -2.39 4.68 -10.36
CA ARG A 119 -1.93 4.38 -11.71
C ARG A 119 -0.42 4.15 -11.71
N TRP A 120 0.05 3.34 -12.65
CA TRP A 120 1.47 3.11 -12.87
C TRP A 120 2.02 4.09 -13.89
N GLY A 121 3.03 4.86 -13.51
CA GLY A 121 3.79 5.73 -14.41
C GLY A 121 5.16 5.13 -14.71
N GLU A 122 5.53 5.11 -15.98
CA GLU A 122 6.88 4.72 -16.43
C GLU A 122 7.48 5.79 -17.32
N SER A 123 8.78 6.00 -17.19
CA SER A 123 9.55 6.87 -18.07
C SER A 123 10.76 6.13 -18.59
N ASN A 124 11.13 6.41 -19.85
CA ASN A 124 12.29 5.84 -20.54
C ASN A 124 12.37 4.28 -20.46
N PRO A 125 11.29 3.52 -20.72
CA PRO A 125 11.27 2.09 -20.56
C PRO A 125 12.35 1.41 -21.39
N GLY A 126 13.03 0.40 -20.79
CA GLY A 126 14.15 -0.32 -21.41
C GLY A 126 15.46 0.45 -21.50
N ASN A 127 15.53 1.66 -20.94
CA ASN A 127 16.72 2.49 -20.92
C ASN A 127 17.36 2.48 -19.52
N TRP A 128 18.67 2.75 -19.42
CA TRP A 128 19.36 2.88 -18.13
C TRP A 128 18.79 4.01 -17.25
N ARG A 129 18.06 4.96 -17.84
CA ARG A 129 17.31 6.02 -17.16
C ARG A 129 15.86 5.66 -16.87
N GLU A 130 15.48 4.40 -17.08
CA GLU A 130 14.13 3.94 -16.74
C GLU A 130 13.80 4.27 -15.30
N ASN A 131 12.64 4.88 -15.11
CA ASN A 131 12.09 5.12 -13.79
C ASN A 131 10.60 4.80 -13.76
N ASN A 132 10.15 4.28 -12.63
CA ASN A 132 8.77 3.89 -12.39
C ASN A 132 8.26 4.59 -11.13
N CYS A 133 7.01 5.03 -11.16
CA CYS A 133 6.38 5.72 -10.04
C CYS A 133 4.89 5.35 -9.95
N ILE A 134 4.26 5.70 -8.84
CA ILE A 134 2.81 5.65 -8.71
C ILE A 134 2.25 7.04 -8.97
N VAL A 135 1.22 7.13 -9.79
CA VAL A 135 0.48 8.36 -10.02
C VAL A 135 -0.89 8.24 -9.37
N VAL A 136 -1.23 9.21 -8.54
CA VAL A 136 -2.53 9.30 -7.88
C VAL A 136 -3.36 10.36 -8.59
N THR A 137 -4.52 9.98 -9.09
CA THR A 137 -5.50 10.90 -9.70
C THR A 137 -6.78 10.93 -8.89
N ALA A 138 -7.58 11.99 -8.99
CA ALA A 138 -8.97 11.87 -8.62
C ALA A 138 -9.64 10.83 -9.53
N LYS A 139 -10.61 10.08 -8.99
CA LYS A 139 -11.26 8.97 -9.70
C LYS A 139 -11.80 9.38 -11.06
N GLY A 140 -11.48 8.60 -12.08
CA GLY A 140 -11.91 8.85 -13.45
C GLY A 140 -11.20 10.03 -14.15
N ARG A 141 -10.22 10.67 -13.52
CA ARG A 141 -9.49 11.79 -14.15
C ARG A 141 -8.30 11.26 -14.95
N PRO A 142 -7.84 12.02 -15.96
CA PRO A 142 -6.71 11.60 -16.80
C PRO A 142 -5.40 11.44 -16.00
N PHE A 143 -4.54 10.51 -16.42
CA PHE A 143 -3.22 10.26 -15.82
C PHE A 143 -2.39 11.54 -15.62
N ARG A 144 -2.36 12.43 -16.62
CA ARG A 144 -1.56 13.66 -16.59
C ARG A 144 -2.07 14.72 -15.58
N SER A 145 -3.28 14.57 -15.04
CA SER A 145 -3.81 15.46 -14.00
C SER A 145 -3.41 15.04 -12.58
N GLY A 146 -2.69 13.93 -12.44
CA GLY A 146 -2.35 13.34 -11.16
C GLY A 146 -1.07 13.90 -10.52
N ILE A 147 -0.86 13.46 -9.29
CA ILE A 147 0.37 13.64 -8.51
C ILE A 147 1.18 12.35 -8.62
N MET A 148 2.42 12.44 -9.08
CA MET A 148 3.34 11.30 -9.07
C MET A 148 4.01 11.16 -7.70
N LEU A 149 4.20 9.91 -7.28
CA LEU A 149 4.86 9.49 -6.06
C LEU A 149 6.08 8.64 -6.46
N ASP A 150 7.26 9.20 -6.33
CA ASP A 150 8.53 8.54 -6.62
C ASP A 150 9.29 8.29 -5.31
N CYS A 151 9.60 7.05 -5.03
CA CYS A 151 10.32 6.65 -3.82
C CYS A 151 11.75 6.16 -4.09
N TRP A 152 12.23 6.20 -5.33
CA TRP A 152 13.53 5.67 -5.71
C TRP A 152 14.57 6.76 -6.05
N ARG A 153 14.24 7.74 -6.89
CA ARG A 153 15.18 8.79 -7.35
C ARG A 153 15.80 9.61 -6.21
N HIS A 154 15.07 9.77 -5.11
CA HIS A 154 15.48 10.58 -3.96
C HIS A 154 16.01 9.73 -2.82
N LEU A 155 16.83 8.73 -3.11
CA LEU A 155 17.54 7.90 -2.12
C LEU A 155 16.61 7.16 -1.15
N GLY A 156 15.46 6.73 -1.64
CA GLY A 156 14.44 6.06 -0.81
C GLY A 156 13.62 7.02 0.06
N HIS A 157 13.61 8.31 -0.26
CA HIS A 157 12.67 9.27 0.29
C HIS A 157 11.52 9.49 -0.69
N LEU A 158 10.31 9.59 -0.17
CA LEU A 158 9.14 9.90 -0.98
C LEU A 158 9.26 11.32 -1.55
N TYR A 159 9.22 11.41 -2.86
CA TYR A 159 9.12 12.65 -3.61
C TYR A 159 7.80 12.67 -4.36
N PHE A 160 7.15 13.82 -4.43
CA PHE A 160 5.88 13.97 -5.14
C PHE A 160 5.78 15.32 -5.84
N ARG A 161 5.09 15.34 -6.96
CA ARG A 161 4.74 16.56 -7.71
C ARG A 161 3.70 16.24 -8.78
N PRO A 162 3.05 17.26 -9.39
CA PRO A 162 2.21 17.04 -10.56
C PRO A 162 2.97 16.34 -11.69
N VAL A 163 2.38 15.33 -12.31
CA VAL A 163 3.00 14.57 -13.43
C VAL A 163 3.50 15.49 -14.53
N VAL A 164 2.72 16.53 -14.87
CA VAL A 164 3.07 17.49 -15.94
C VAL A 164 4.22 18.43 -15.57
N ALA A 165 4.59 18.51 -14.30
CA ALA A 165 5.68 19.36 -13.83
C ALA A 165 6.99 18.58 -13.62
N ASP A 166 7.00 17.25 -13.80
CA ASP A 166 8.21 16.45 -13.71
C ASP A 166 9.03 16.54 -14.99
N THR A 167 10.37 16.41 -14.85
CA THR A 167 11.30 16.41 -15.97
C THR A 167 11.31 15.11 -16.75
N ASP A 168 10.90 14.00 -16.10
CA ASP A 168 10.79 12.71 -16.76
C ASP A 168 9.44 12.59 -17.49
N PRO A 169 9.44 12.12 -18.76
CA PRO A 169 8.25 12.04 -19.59
C PRO A 169 7.41 10.78 -19.22
N TYR A 170 6.76 10.82 -18.06
CA TYR A 170 5.96 9.69 -17.61
C TYR A 170 4.76 9.41 -18.52
N VAL A 171 4.59 8.14 -18.85
CA VAL A 171 3.41 7.58 -19.54
C VAL A 171 2.75 6.54 -18.67
N GLU A 172 1.42 6.37 -18.83
CA GLU A 172 0.65 5.39 -18.07
C GLU A 172 0.86 3.97 -18.60
N ASN A 173 1.19 3.01 -17.72
CA ASN A 173 1.18 1.58 -18.02
C ASN A 173 0.13 0.83 -17.20
N ARG A 174 -1.13 0.87 -17.67
CA ARG A 174 -2.27 0.19 -17.01
C ARG A 174 -2.09 -1.32 -16.92
N LYS A 175 -1.48 -1.92 -17.95
CA LYS A 175 -1.28 -3.39 -18.00
C LYS A 175 -0.34 -3.83 -16.89
N TYR A 176 0.71 -3.06 -16.64
CA TYR A 176 1.66 -3.40 -15.58
C TYR A 176 1.07 -3.19 -14.19
N ALA A 177 0.33 -2.11 -13.95
CA ALA A 177 -0.41 -1.91 -12.70
C ALA A 177 -1.31 -3.11 -12.38
N HIS A 178 -2.14 -3.53 -13.34
CA HIS A 178 -3.04 -4.67 -13.20
C HIS A 178 -2.27 -5.97 -12.93
N PHE A 179 -1.17 -6.21 -13.65
CA PHE A 179 -0.31 -7.38 -13.44
C PHE A 179 0.25 -7.44 -12.01
N VAL A 180 0.74 -6.32 -11.48
CA VAL A 180 1.29 -6.23 -10.12
C VAL A 180 0.22 -6.58 -9.08
N LEU A 181 -0.96 -5.98 -9.19
CA LEU A 181 -2.06 -6.20 -8.24
C LEU A 181 -2.60 -7.63 -8.32
N ALA A 182 -2.79 -8.18 -9.52
CA ALA A 182 -3.25 -9.56 -9.71
C ALA A 182 -2.23 -10.57 -9.13
N ARG A 183 -0.93 -10.35 -9.37
CA ARG A 183 0.13 -11.18 -8.80
C ARG A 183 0.16 -11.12 -7.27
N SER A 184 -0.09 -9.96 -6.68
CA SER A 184 -0.18 -9.78 -5.23
C SER A 184 -1.37 -10.53 -4.65
N ALA A 185 -2.55 -10.41 -5.25
CA ALA A 185 -3.76 -11.11 -4.84
C ALA A 185 -3.59 -12.64 -4.87
N ALA A 186 -2.99 -13.17 -5.94
CA ALA A 186 -2.71 -14.60 -6.08
C ALA A 186 -1.77 -15.14 -4.98
N ARG A 187 -0.75 -14.36 -4.59
CA ARG A 187 0.16 -14.75 -3.49
C ARG A 187 -0.55 -14.78 -2.15
N ASN A 188 -1.42 -13.82 -1.88
CA ASN A 188 -2.17 -13.74 -0.64
C ASN A 188 -3.17 -14.91 -0.50
N SER A 189 -3.85 -15.28 -1.57
CA SER A 189 -4.77 -16.44 -1.60
C SER A 189 -4.03 -17.77 -1.39
N SER A 190 -2.87 -17.95 -2.01
CA SER A 190 -2.03 -19.14 -1.83
C SER A 190 -1.49 -19.24 -0.40
N GLY A 191 -1.06 -18.13 0.20
CA GLY A 191 -0.59 -18.09 1.58
C GLY A 191 -1.70 -18.37 2.60
N ALA A 192 -2.91 -17.89 2.34
CA ALA A 192 -4.08 -18.17 3.17
C ALA A 192 -4.45 -19.66 3.12
N ASN A 193 -4.46 -20.26 1.94
CA ASN A 193 -4.75 -21.69 1.76
C ASN A 193 -3.71 -22.58 2.47
N HIS A 194 -2.43 -22.18 2.43
CA HIS A 194 -1.37 -22.94 3.13
C HIS A 194 -1.51 -22.86 4.65
N ARG A 195 -1.92 -21.71 5.21
CA ARG A 195 -2.18 -21.56 6.65
C ARG A 195 -3.37 -22.39 7.10
N VAL A 196 -4.46 -22.43 6.32
CA VAL A 196 -5.64 -23.24 6.63
C VAL A 196 -5.32 -24.74 6.56
N ALA A 197 -4.55 -25.19 5.56
CA ALA A 197 -4.12 -26.58 5.45
C ALA A 197 -3.22 -26.99 6.63
N PHE A 198 -2.28 -26.14 7.05
CA PHE A 198 -1.41 -26.39 8.19
C PHE A 198 -2.19 -26.48 9.50
N GLN A 199 -3.16 -25.58 9.72
CA GLN A 199 -4.03 -25.63 10.93
C GLN A 199 -4.93 -26.86 10.97
N ARG A 200 -5.40 -27.38 9.82
CA ARG A 200 -6.15 -28.63 9.74
C ARG A 200 -5.28 -29.84 10.08
N SER A 201 -4.05 -29.88 9.59
CA SER A 201 -3.10 -30.97 9.85
C SER A 201 -2.72 -31.07 11.33
N THR A 202 -2.52 -29.94 12.01
CA THR A 202 -2.19 -29.94 13.46
C THR A 202 -3.38 -30.33 14.35
N LYS A 203 -4.63 -30.09 13.90
CA LYS A 203 -5.83 -30.47 14.65
C LYS A 203 -6.15 -31.95 14.55
N THR A 204 -5.73 -32.65 13.49
CA THR A 204 -5.93 -34.11 13.34
C THR A 204 -4.89 -34.95 14.08
N SER A 205 -3.69 -34.42 14.31
CA SER A 205 -2.62 -35.14 15.05
C SER A 205 -2.78 -35.13 16.57
N GLY A 206 -3.72 -34.37 17.10
CA GLY A 206 -3.99 -34.28 18.57
C GLY A 206 -5.09 -35.23 19.11
N LYS A 207 -5.62 -36.16 18.30
CA LYS A 207 -6.78 -36.98 18.66
C LYS A 207 -6.53 -38.49 18.73
N THR A 208 -5.26 -38.92 18.84
CA THR A 208 -4.92 -40.33 19.09
C THR A 208 -4.03 -40.42 20.31
N GLY A 209 -4.64 -40.50 21.48
CA GLY A 209 -3.96 -40.66 22.76
C GLY A 209 -4.99 -40.75 23.89
N GLU A 210 -5.85 -41.79 23.88
CA GLU A 210 -6.50 -42.44 25.03
C GLU A 210 -6.46 -43.93 24.82
#